data_1a264a505a6f288dd140263b960adec1
#
_entry.id   1a264a505a6f288dd140263b960adec1
#
_cell.length_a   1.000
_cell.length_b   1.000
_cell.length_c   1.000
_cell.angle_alpha   90.00
_cell.angle_beta   90.00
_cell.angle_gamma   90.00
#
_symmetry.space_group_name_H-M   'P 1'
#
loop_
_entity.id
_entity.type
_entity.pdbx_description
1 polymer ?
#
loop_
_entity_poly.entity_id
_entity_poly.type
_entity_poly.pdbx_seq_one_letter_code
_entity_poly.pdbx_strand_id
1 'polypeptide(L)'
;IHERLVGSEMCIRDSYTPNAQRELTRLEYRMDWEDAFRAYLKTLDAKKPVVICGDLNVAHQEIDLKNPKPNRGNAGFTDEERAKFTELLASGFVDTFRYLYPDKTGAYSWWSYMYNARANNAGWRIDYFLVSERIKTSVEESSILPEVLGSDHCPVELDIDL
;
A
#
# COMPACT_ATOMS: atom_id res chain seq x y z
N ILE A 1 5.86 13.80 3.83
CA ILE A 1 6.69 12.99 2.93
C ILE A 1 8.15 13.17 3.35
N HIS A 2 8.74 12.16 3.94
CA HIS A 2 10.16 12.19 4.29
C HIS A 2 11.01 11.74 3.10
N GLU A 3 11.86 12.64 2.59
CA GLU A 3 12.85 12.29 1.59
C GLU A 3 14.04 11.59 2.25
N ARG A 4 14.25 10.32 1.96
CA ARG A 4 15.52 9.64 2.19
C ARG A 4 16.14 9.26 0.85
N LEU A 5 17.25 9.89 0.54
CA LEU A 5 18.16 9.44 -0.51
C LEU A 5 19.08 8.39 0.11
N VAL A 6 18.89 7.12 -0.23
CA VAL A 6 19.83 6.07 0.15
C VAL A 6 20.57 5.65 -1.10
N GLY A 7 21.81 6.05 -1.21
CA GLY A 7 22.71 5.72 -2.33
C GLY A 7 22.42 6.48 -3.63
N SER A 8 23.28 6.27 -4.62
CA SER A 8 23.16 6.84 -5.97
C SER A 8 22.12 6.14 -6.84
N GLU A 9 21.64 4.96 -6.42
CA GLU A 9 20.94 4.00 -7.28
C GLU A 9 19.41 4.16 -7.26
N MET A 10 18.81 4.51 -6.12
CA MET A 10 17.34 4.59 -5.97
C MET A 10 16.86 5.79 -5.15
N CYS A 11 15.54 6.00 -5.18
CA CYS A 11 14.83 6.98 -4.36
C CYS A 11 13.78 6.27 -3.49
N ILE A 12 13.92 6.32 -2.15
CA ILE A 12 12.94 5.76 -1.22
C ILE A 12 11.97 6.85 -0.79
N ARG A 13 10.68 6.54 -0.77
CA ARG A 13 9.59 7.41 -0.31
C ARG A 13 8.74 6.69 0.72
N ASP A 14 8.80 7.16 1.95
CA ASP A 14 7.85 6.81 2.98
C ASP A 14 6.62 7.71 2.84
N SER A 15 5.44 7.12 2.83
CA SER A 15 4.18 7.83 2.56
C SER A 15 3.09 7.39 3.53
N TYR A 16 2.37 8.37 4.05
CA TYR A 16 1.09 8.16 4.71
C TYR A 16 0.00 8.82 3.87
N THR A 17 -0.83 8.00 3.25
CA THR A 17 -1.93 8.49 2.43
C THR A 17 -3.11 8.93 3.29
N PRO A 18 -3.72 10.11 3.05
CA PRO A 18 -4.86 10.56 3.83
C PRO A 18 -6.03 9.57 3.77
N ASN A 19 -6.59 9.21 4.92
CA ASN A 19 -7.79 8.40 5.00
C ASN A 19 -9.03 9.22 4.55
N ALA A 20 -9.95 8.59 3.81
CA ALA A 20 -11.20 9.23 3.36
C ALA A 20 -12.19 9.53 4.49
N GLN A 21 -11.95 9.00 5.68
CA GLN A 21 -12.75 9.11 6.91
C GLN A 21 -14.13 8.46 6.83
N ARG A 22 -14.79 8.37 7.99
CA ARG A 22 -16.16 7.88 8.08
C ARG A 22 -17.09 8.74 7.21
N GLU A 23 -18.08 8.09 6.59
CA GLU A 23 -19.02 8.76 5.67
C GLU A 23 -18.35 9.42 4.46
N LEU A 24 -17.06 9.09 4.18
CA LEU A 24 -16.30 9.54 3.02
C LEU A 24 -16.16 11.08 2.92
N THR A 25 -16.20 11.76 4.07
CA THR A 25 -16.18 13.24 4.13
C THR A 25 -14.95 13.86 3.49
N ARG A 26 -13.86 13.06 3.29
CA ARG A 26 -12.60 13.50 2.68
C ARG A 26 -12.27 12.77 1.38
N LEU A 27 -13.24 12.07 0.78
CA LEU A 27 -12.97 11.28 -0.43
C LEU A 27 -12.46 12.15 -1.59
N GLU A 28 -13.08 13.29 -1.82
CA GLU A 28 -12.68 14.22 -2.89
C GLU A 28 -11.24 14.70 -2.69
N TYR A 29 -10.89 15.16 -1.49
CA TYR A 29 -9.53 15.53 -1.12
C TYR A 29 -8.55 14.35 -1.31
N ARG A 30 -8.97 13.13 -0.97
CA ARG A 30 -8.18 11.92 -1.16
C ARG A 30 -7.90 11.67 -2.65
N MET A 31 -8.88 11.86 -3.52
CA MET A 31 -8.71 11.68 -4.96
C MET A 31 -7.72 12.69 -5.57
N ASP A 32 -7.82 13.96 -5.19
CA ASP A 32 -6.88 15.00 -5.60
C ASP A 32 -5.45 14.70 -5.11
N TRP A 33 -5.33 14.24 -3.87
CA TRP A 33 -4.05 13.84 -3.29
C TRP A 33 -3.40 12.68 -4.05
N GLU A 34 -4.18 11.66 -4.41
CA GLU A 34 -3.70 10.49 -5.17
C GLU A 34 -3.17 10.90 -6.56
N ASP A 35 -3.87 11.79 -7.24
CA ASP A 35 -3.43 12.29 -8.54
C ASP A 35 -2.14 13.09 -8.45
N ALA A 36 -2.03 13.97 -7.44
CA ALA A 36 -0.81 14.74 -7.17
C ALA A 36 0.36 13.83 -6.78
N PHE A 37 0.11 12.82 -5.93
CA PHE A 37 1.11 11.86 -5.50
C PHE A 37 1.63 11.02 -6.67
N ARG A 38 0.73 10.47 -7.51
CA ARG A 38 1.10 9.74 -8.72
C ARG A 38 1.94 10.60 -9.66
N ALA A 39 1.54 11.86 -9.90
CA ALA A 39 2.29 12.78 -10.74
C ALA A 39 3.70 13.05 -10.18
N TYR A 40 3.82 13.26 -8.86
CA TYR A 40 5.10 13.44 -8.19
C TYR A 40 6.01 12.22 -8.33
N LEU A 41 5.49 11.03 -8.04
CA LEU A 41 6.26 9.78 -8.16
C LEU A 41 6.80 9.57 -9.58
N LYS A 42 6.04 9.90 -10.60
CA LYS A 42 6.51 9.85 -11.99
C LYS A 42 7.68 10.80 -12.26
N THR A 43 7.70 11.97 -11.64
CA THR A 43 8.85 12.89 -11.77
C THR A 43 10.11 12.35 -11.12
N LEU A 44 9.96 11.58 -10.05
CA LEU A 44 11.09 10.89 -9.40
C LEU A 44 11.55 9.70 -10.23
N ASP A 45 10.61 8.86 -10.65
CA ASP A 45 10.91 7.66 -11.44
C ASP A 45 11.58 8.00 -12.77
N ALA A 46 11.28 9.14 -13.38
CA ALA A 46 11.98 9.61 -14.57
C ALA A 46 13.49 9.86 -14.33
N LYS A 47 13.92 10.06 -13.09
CA LYS A 47 15.32 10.31 -12.72
C LYS A 47 16.01 9.08 -12.18
N LYS A 48 15.37 8.38 -11.26
CA LYS A 48 15.89 7.18 -10.56
C LYS A 48 14.75 6.21 -10.28
N PRO A 49 15.02 4.90 -10.17
CA PRO A 49 14.04 3.95 -9.65
C PRO A 49 13.52 4.38 -8.28
N VAL A 50 12.24 4.17 -8.03
CA VAL A 50 11.59 4.58 -6.79
C VAL A 50 11.12 3.34 -6.03
N VAL A 51 11.37 3.32 -4.74
CA VAL A 51 10.73 2.43 -3.77
C VAL A 51 9.77 3.28 -2.94
N ILE A 52 8.50 2.92 -2.91
CA ILE A 52 7.46 3.58 -2.15
C ILE A 52 7.06 2.64 -1.01
N CYS A 53 7.00 3.12 0.21
CA CYS A 53 6.56 2.34 1.36
C CYS A 53 5.58 3.15 2.23
N GLY A 54 4.81 2.45 3.04
CA GLY A 54 3.96 3.04 4.06
C GLY A 54 2.50 2.66 3.97
N ASP A 55 1.69 3.31 4.81
CA ASP A 55 0.25 3.15 4.85
C ASP A 55 -0.42 3.94 3.72
N LEU A 56 -0.88 3.22 2.70
CA LEU A 56 -1.61 3.80 1.58
C LEU A 56 -3.13 3.86 1.80
N ASN A 57 -3.60 3.44 2.97
CA ASN A 57 -5.00 3.53 3.41
C ASN A 57 -6.01 2.99 2.38
N VAL A 58 -5.65 1.93 1.65
CA VAL A 58 -6.53 1.27 0.68
C VAL A 58 -6.22 -0.23 0.59
N ALA A 59 -7.22 -1.08 0.67
CA ALA A 59 -7.13 -2.47 0.25
C ALA A 59 -7.47 -2.53 -1.25
N HIS A 60 -6.49 -2.91 -2.09
CA HIS A 60 -6.63 -2.82 -3.54
C HIS A 60 -7.68 -3.79 -4.10
N GLN A 61 -7.54 -5.06 -3.75
CA GLN A 61 -8.39 -6.13 -4.28
C GLN A 61 -9.22 -6.79 -3.16
N GLU A 62 -10.23 -7.58 -3.53
CA GLU A 62 -11.04 -8.32 -2.56
C GLU A 62 -10.22 -9.29 -1.70
N ILE A 63 -9.10 -9.80 -2.22
CA ILE A 63 -8.17 -10.66 -1.49
C ILE A 63 -7.39 -9.91 -0.40
N ASP A 64 -7.36 -8.58 -0.46
CA ASP A 64 -6.59 -7.72 0.46
C ASP A 64 -7.33 -7.39 1.76
N LEU A 65 -8.55 -7.91 1.95
CA LEU A 65 -9.27 -7.80 3.21
C LEU A 65 -10.13 -9.03 3.48
N LYS A 66 -10.39 -9.30 4.76
CA LYS A 66 -11.12 -10.49 5.21
C LYS A 66 -12.58 -10.52 4.74
N ASN A 67 -13.26 -9.39 4.77
CA ASN A 67 -14.69 -9.29 4.54
C ASN A 67 -14.99 -8.23 3.45
N PRO A 68 -14.72 -8.50 2.16
CA PRO A 68 -14.87 -7.48 1.12
C PRO A 68 -16.32 -7.01 0.92
N LYS A 69 -17.30 -7.94 0.90
CA LYS A 69 -18.70 -7.61 0.60
C LYS A 69 -19.30 -6.54 1.53
N PRO A 70 -19.26 -6.69 2.89
CA PRO A 70 -19.81 -5.68 3.78
C PRO A 70 -18.98 -4.40 3.85
N ASN A 71 -17.74 -4.41 3.38
CA ASN A 71 -16.86 -3.24 3.42
C ASN A 71 -16.82 -2.47 2.10
N ARG A 72 -17.46 -2.94 1.05
CA ARG A 72 -17.52 -2.20 -0.23
C ARG A 72 -18.17 -0.84 -0.02
N GLY A 73 -17.47 0.21 -0.45
CA GLY A 73 -17.88 1.60 -0.27
C GLY A 73 -17.52 2.22 1.09
N ASN A 74 -16.85 1.47 1.98
CA ASN A 74 -16.26 2.05 3.18
C ASN A 74 -14.89 2.69 2.84
N ALA A 75 -14.47 3.65 3.66
CA ALA A 75 -13.14 4.25 3.57
C ALA A 75 -12.04 3.17 3.53
N GLY A 76 -11.10 3.28 2.59
CA GLY A 76 -10.08 2.27 2.32
C GLY A 76 -10.53 1.12 1.40
N PHE A 77 -11.82 1.07 1.01
CA PHE A 77 -12.32 0.07 0.07
C PHE A 77 -13.48 0.61 -0.79
N THR A 78 -13.44 1.88 -1.14
CA THR A 78 -14.31 2.47 -2.16
C THR A 78 -13.84 2.09 -3.56
N ASP A 79 -14.74 2.11 -4.52
CA ASP A 79 -14.37 1.85 -5.93
C ASP A 79 -13.41 2.94 -6.44
N GLU A 80 -13.56 4.18 -5.96
CA GLU A 80 -12.70 5.33 -6.31
C GLU A 80 -11.27 5.16 -5.79
N GLU A 81 -11.09 4.84 -4.50
CA GLU A 81 -9.75 4.62 -3.89
C GLU A 81 -9.03 3.46 -4.59
N ARG A 82 -9.73 2.36 -4.85
CA ARG A 82 -9.19 1.19 -5.55
C ARG A 82 -8.82 1.51 -7.00
N ALA A 83 -9.64 2.31 -7.68
CA ALA A 83 -9.33 2.76 -9.05
C ALA A 83 -8.06 3.62 -9.08
N LYS A 84 -7.89 4.57 -8.14
CA LYS A 84 -6.67 5.39 -8.03
C LYS A 84 -5.43 4.55 -7.76
N PHE A 85 -5.53 3.52 -6.92
CA PHE A 85 -4.42 2.59 -6.71
C PHE A 85 -4.09 1.80 -7.99
N THR A 86 -5.10 1.35 -8.73
CA THR A 86 -4.91 0.71 -10.04
C THR A 86 -4.21 1.65 -11.03
N GLU A 87 -4.61 2.93 -11.07
CA GLU A 87 -3.95 3.95 -11.91
C GLU A 87 -2.50 4.18 -11.49
N LEU A 88 -2.21 4.17 -10.18
CA LEU A 88 -0.85 4.28 -9.66
C LEU A 88 0.01 3.12 -10.17
N LEU A 89 -0.43 1.87 -10.03
CA LEU A 89 0.30 0.72 -10.55
C LEU A 89 0.47 0.79 -12.07
N ALA A 90 -0.60 1.12 -12.81
CA ALA A 90 -0.55 1.25 -14.27
C ALA A 90 0.38 2.38 -14.76
N SER A 91 0.78 3.29 -13.87
CA SER A 91 1.71 4.37 -14.20
C SER A 91 3.20 3.97 -14.14
N GLY A 92 3.50 2.69 -13.89
CA GLY A 92 4.86 2.13 -13.91
C GLY A 92 5.37 1.65 -12.56
N PHE A 93 4.46 1.30 -11.64
CA PHE A 93 4.81 0.76 -10.31
C PHE A 93 4.23 -0.64 -10.10
N VAL A 94 4.86 -1.41 -9.23
CA VAL A 94 4.50 -2.79 -8.91
C VAL A 94 4.29 -2.96 -7.42
N ASP A 95 3.18 -3.55 -7.01
CA ASP A 95 2.95 -4.05 -5.65
C ASP A 95 3.82 -5.29 -5.43
N THR A 96 4.88 -5.15 -4.64
CA THR A 96 5.89 -6.19 -4.46
C THR A 96 5.32 -7.46 -3.84
N PHE A 97 4.39 -7.31 -2.88
CA PHE A 97 3.76 -8.47 -2.25
C PHE A 97 2.90 -9.25 -3.24
N ARG A 98 2.07 -8.58 -4.03
CA ARG A 98 1.23 -9.25 -5.04
C ARG A 98 2.02 -9.74 -6.25
N TYR A 99 3.15 -9.15 -6.54
CA TYR A 99 4.08 -9.66 -7.55
C TYR A 99 4.64 -11.03 -7.18
N LEU A 100 5.07 -11.21 -5.91
CA LEU A 100 5.61 -12.49 -5.44
C LEU A 100 4.50 -13.48 -5.03
N TYR A 101 3.41 -13.00 -4.46
CA TYR A 101 2.34 -13.79 -3.85
C TYR A 101 0.95 -13.39 -4.39
N PRO A 102 0.67 -13.59 -5.69
CA PRO A 102 -0.57 -13.09 -6.32
C PRO A 102 -1.84 -13.64 -5.67
N ASP A 103 -1.83 -14.90 -5.22
CA ASP A 103 -3.00 -15.61 -4.72
C ASP A 103 -2.99 -15.85 -3.20
N LYS A 104 -2.01 -15.30 -2.46
CA LYS A 104 -1.91 -15.51 -1.01
C LYS A 104 -3.03 -14.79 -0.26
N THR A 105 -3.95 -15.55 0.30
CA THR A 105 -5.06 -15.06 1.12
C THR A 105 -4.66 -14.89 2.58
N GLY A 106 -5.43 -14.09 3.34
CA GLY A 106 -5.26 -13.94 4.79
C GLY A 106 -4.00 -13.19 5.20
N ALA A 107 -3.34 -12.50 4.27
CA ALA A 107 -2.16 -11.68 4.49
C ALA A 107 -2.59 -10.22 4.67
N TYR A 108 -2.57 -9.76 5.91
CA TYR A 108 -3.05 -8.42 6.28
C TYR A 108 -2.00 -7.70 7.12
N SER A 109 -2.02 -6.37 7.05
CA SER A 109 -1.08 -5.50 7.77
C SER A 109 -1.74 -4.65 8.85
N TRP A 110 -3.07 -4.54 8.83
CA TRP A 110 -3.86 -3.77 9.79
C TRP A 110 -5.09 -4.53 10.28
N TRP A 111 -5.44 -4.35 11.57
CA TRP A 111 -6.63 -4.91 12.22
C TRP A 111 -7.25 -3.88 13.16
N SER A 112 -8.56 -3.69 13.06
CA SER A 112 -9.28 -2.87 14.03
C SER A 112 -9.06 -3.38 15.47
N TYR A 113 -8.98 -2.47 16.44
CA TYR A 113 -8.98 -2.83 17.87
C TYR A 113 -10.33 -3.44 18.34
N MET A 114 -11.37 -3.32 17.52
CA MET A 114 -12.72 -3.81 17.86
C MET A 114 -12.87 -5.30 17.51
N TYR A 115 -13.76 -5.98 18.25
CA TYR A 115 -14.21 -7.35 17.96
C TYR A 115 -13.11 -8.42 17.88
N ASN A 116 -11.99 -8.23 18.59
CA ASN A 116 -10.84 -9.13 18.51
C ASN A 116 -10.37 -9.41 17.08
N ALA A 117 -10.41 -8.37 16.23
CA ALA A 117 -10.17 -8.50 14.79
C ALA A 117 -8.82 -9.16 14.48
N ARG A 118 -7.75 -8.81 15.21
CA ARG A 118 -6.42 -9.40 15.00
C ARG A 118 -6.37 -10.89 15.36
N ALA A 119 -6.98 -11.29 16.48
CA ALA A 119 -7.03 -12.70 16.89
C ALA A 119 -7.82 -13.57 15.90
N ASN A 120 -8.85 -13.00 15.26
CA ASN A 120 -9.68 -13.65 14.24
C ASN A 120 -9.11 -13.49 12.82
N ASN A 121 -7.97 -12.84 12.67
CA ASN A 121 -7.39 -12.43 11.40
C ASN A 121 -8.42 -11.73 10.47
N ALA A 122 -9.24 -10.86 11.04
CA ALA A 122 -10.19 -10.03 10.31
C ALA A 122 -9.53 -8.69 9.94
N GLY A 123 -8.52 -8.76 9.11
CA GLY A 123 -7.63 -7.66 8.78
C GLY A 123 -7.77 -7.13 7.35
N TRP A 124 -6.98 -6.12 7.08
CA TRP A 124 -6.82 -5.45 5.79
C TRP A 124 -5.33 -5.31 5.48
N ARG A 125 -4.96 -5.44 4.21
CA ARG A 125 -3.62 -5.12 3.72
C ARG A 125 -3.68 -3.71 3.14
N ILE A 126 -3.15 -2.75 3.89
CA ILE A 126 -3.15 -1.32 3.54
C ILE A 126 -1.76 -0.69 3.60
N ASP A 127 -0.78 -1.42 4.14
CA ASP A 127 0.63 -1.07 4.14
C ASP A 127 1.33 -1.80 3.00
N TYR A 128 2.15 -1.07 2.24
CA TYR A 128 2.72 -1.56 0.99
C TYR A 128 4.20 -1.23 0.86
N PHE A 129 4.88 -2.06 0.08
CA PHE A 129 6.02 -1.66 -0.71
C PHE A 129 5.66 -1.72 -2.20
N LEU A 130 5.80 -0.58 -2.89
CA LEU A 130 5.71 -0.52 -4.34
C LEU A 130 7.09 -0.16 -4.88
N VAL A 131 7.44 -0.72 -6.03
CA VAL A 131 8.70 -0.42 -6.71
C VAL A 131 8.45 0.00 -8.15
N SER A 132 9.35 0.81 -8.71
CA SER A 132 9.36 1.08 -10.16
C SER A 132 9.40 -0.23 -10.94
N GLU A 133 8.59 -0.36 -11.97
CA GLU A 133 8.48 -1.56 -12.83
C GLU A 133 9.85 -2.07 -13.29
N ARG A 134 10.79 -1.15 -13.62
CA ARG A 134 12.13 -1.49 -14.13
C ARG A 134 13.05 -2.18 -13.13
N ILE A 135 12.74 -2.14 -11.83
CA ILE A 135 13.52 -2.83 -10.78
C ILE A 135 12.75 -3.97 -10.11
N LYS A 136 11.59 -4.35 -10.62
CA LYS A 136 10.77 -5.41 -10.00
C LYS A 136 11.48 -6.76 -9.91
N THR A 137 12.38 -7.05 -10.85
CA THR A 137 13.14 -8.30 -10.86
C THR A 137 14.25 -8.36 -9.81
N SER A 138 14.59 -7.22 -9.21
CA SER A 138 15.51 -7.12 -8.07
C SER A 138 14.82 -7.40 -6.72
N VAL A 139 13.50 -7.52 -6.68
CA VAL A 139 12.74 -7.84 -5.46
C VAL A 139 12.97 -9.32 -5.14
N GLU A 140 13.61 -9.58 -4.00
CA GLU A 140 13.88 -10.94 -3.50
C GLU A 140 12.78 -11.44 -2.59
N GLU A 141 12.32 -10.58 -1.66
CA GLU A 141 11.25 -10.93 -0.72
C GLU A 141 10.38 -9.70 -0.39
N SER A 142 9.10 -9.94 -0.12
CA SER A 142 8.16 -8.92 0.38
C SER A 142 7.29 -9.55 1.45
N SER A 143 7.53 -9.18 2.70
CA SER A 143 6.97 -9.83 3.88
C SER A 143 6.01 -8.93 4.65
N ILE A 144 5.04 -9.55 5.31
CA ILE A 144 4.15 -8.93 6.31
C ILE A 144 4.42 -9.67 7.61
N LEU A 145 4.66 -8.95 8.72
CA LEU A 145 5.10 -9.50 10.00
C LEU A 145 3.98 -9.43 11.07
N PRO A 146 2.90 -10.23 10.93
CA PRO A 146 1.70 -10.12 11.78
C PRO A 146 1.96 -10.48 13.24
N GLU A 147 3.05 -11.18 13.55
CA GLU A 147 3.48 -11.56 14.91
C GLU A 147 4.07 -10.37 15.69
N VAL A 148 4.48 -9.30 15.02
CA VAL A 148 4.99 -8.09 15.69
C VAL A 148 3.82 -7.28 16.21
N LEU A 149 3.77 -7.15 17.54
CA LEU A 149 2.69 -6.50 18.29
C LEU A 149 3.10 -5.09 18.72
N GLY A 150 2.13 -4.31 19.20
CA GLY A 150 2.35 -2.96 19.76
C GLY A 150 1.57 -1.86 19.01
N SER A 151 0.96 -2.20 17.86
CA SER A 151 0.12 -1.32 17.06
C SER A 151 -1.05 -2.12 16.49
N ASP A 152 -2.07 -1.44 15.96
CA ASP A 152 -3.10 -2.03 15.10
C ASP A 152 -2.59 -2.35 13.69
N HIS A 153 -1.42 -1.81 13.32
CA HIS A 153 -0.63 -2.26 12.17
C HIS A 153 0.44 -3.27 12.59
N CYS A 154 0.95 -4.03 11.63
CA CYS A 154 2.21 -4.75 11.76
C CYS A 154 3.22 -4.23 10.72
N PRO A 155 4.53 -4.44 10.94
CA PRO A 155 5.53 -4.05 9.95
C PRO A 155 5.37 -4.82 8.64
N VAL A 156 5.72 -4.17 7.55
CA VAL A 156 5.99 -4.79 6.25
C VAL A 156 7.48 -4.65 5.94
N GLU A 157 8.03 -5.61 5.21
CA GLU A 157 9.46 -5.69 4.90
C GLU A 157 9.66 -5.95 3.42
N LEU A 158 10.70 -5.36 2.85
CA LEU A 158 11.12 -5.57 1.47
C LEU A 158 12.62 -5.89 1.44
N ASP A 159 12.96 -7.03 0.83
CA ASP A 159 14.30 -7.39 0.43
C ASP A 159 14.47 -7.14 -1.06
N ILE A 160 15.48 -6.32 -1.41
CA ILE A 160 15.73 -5.93 -2.79
C ILE A 160 17.24 -5.83 -3.05
N ASP A 161 17.72 -6.48 -4.11
CA ASP A 161 19.12 -6.42 -4.57
C ASP A 161 19.23 -5.42 -5.74
N LEU A 162 19.99 -4.33 -5.52
CA LEU A 162 20.13 -3.20 -6.46
C LEU A 162 21.58 -2.86 -6.76
#